data_9923f21cebcde659c58b80bf818e9218
#
_entry.id   9923f21cebcde659c58b80bf818e9218
#
_cell.length_a   1.000
_cell.length_b   1.000
_cell.length_c   1.000
_cell.angle_alpha   90.00
_cell.angle_beta   90.00
_cell.angle_gamma   90.00
#
_symmetry.space_group_name_H-M   'P 1'
#
loop_
_entity.id
_entity.type
_entity.pdbx_description
1 polymer ?
#
loop_
_entity_poly.entity_id
_entity_poly.type
_entity_poly.pdbx_seq_one_letter_code
_entity_poly.pdbx_strand_id
1 'polypeptide(L)'
;MAVYAYEKEKIPKEKAEAYKSQLRSFYGSLENAINYRVCSLDYSVIDKGIMDCVNTFNQHGLHTIYSCSGHSETDSAYVVFATYVTREKIEREFELLGIKKGMYKIERKSLFQGEVTTLKVTIPPDSKDYFYICSFPKHRK
;
A
#
# COMPACT_ATOMS: atom_id res chain seq x y z
N MET A 1 -8.96 15.31 -6.36
CA MET A 1 -9.27 14.34 -7.41
C MET A 1 -9.18 12.94 -6.86
N ALA A 2 -10.10 12.07 -7.25
CA ALA A 2 -10.31 10.83 -6.52
C ALA A 2 -9.59 9.63 -7.12
N VAL A 3 -8.27 9.58 -6.97
CA VAL A 3 -7.48 8.43 -7.44
C VAL A 3 -8.04 7.13 -6.85
N TYR A 4 -8.39 7.18 -5.56
CA TYR A 4 -8.92 6.01 -4.89
C TYR A 4 -10.22 5.51 -5.53
N ALA A 5 -11.07 6.42 -5.98
CA ALA A 5 -12.31 6.03 -6.64
C ALA A 5 -12.02 5.25 -7.91
N TYR A 6 -10.99 5.65 -8.66
CA TYR A 6 -10.59 4.92 -9.86
C TYR A 6 -10.12 3.52 -9.50
N GLU A 7 -9.29 3.42 -8.46
CA GLU A 7 -8.76 2.14 -8.03
C GLU A 7 -9.87 1.19 -7.59
N LYS A 8 -10.94 1.72 -7.07
CA LYS A 8 -12.09 0.93 -6.65
C LYS A 8 -13.07 0.70 -7.78
N GLU A 9 -12.69 1.07 -8.98
CA GLU A 9 -13.53 0.87 -10.18
C GLU A 9 -14.86 1.59 -10.08
N LYS A 10 -14.83 2.76 -9.48
CA LYS A 10 -16.04 3.58 -9.37
C LYS A 10 -16.24 4.46 -10.59
N ILE A 11 -15.27 4.49 -11.49
CA ILE A 11 -15.32 5.32 -12.67
C ILE A 11 -15.76 4.47 -13.86
N PRO A 12 -16.84 4.80 -14.56
CA PRO A 12 -17.24 4.03 -15.73
C PRO A 12 -16.12 3.97 -16.77
N LYS A 13 -16.04 2.82 -17.43
CA LYS A 13 -14.96 2.58 -18.37
C LYS A 13 -14.88 3.65 -19.45
N GLU A 14 -16.02 4.11 -19.94
CA GLU A 14 -16.04 5.10 -21.01
C GLU A 14 -15.55 6.47 -20.54
N LYS A 15 -15.47 6.70 -19.23
CA LYS A 15 -14.96 7.94 -18.69
C LYS A 15 -13.53 7.82 -18.19
N ALA A 16 -12.96 6.63 -18.25
CA ALA A 16 -11.66 6.38 -17.66
C ALA A 16 -10.57 7.22 -18.31
N GLU A 17 -10.58 7.35 -19.64
CA GLU A 17 -9.52 8.09 -20.32
C GLU A 17 -9.57 9.57 -19.98
N ALA A 18 -10.78 10.13 -19.91
CA ALA A 18 -10.92 11.54 -19.54
C ALA A 18 -10.42 11.76 -18.11
N TYR A 19 -10.73 10.84 -17.21
CA TYR A 19 -10.29 10.94 -15.82
C TYR A 19 -8.78 10.85 -15.72
N LYS A 20 -8.18 9.90 -16.44
CA LYS A 20 -6.73 9.78 -16.44
C LYS A 20 -6.07 11.04 -17.02
N SER A 21 -6.67 11.62 -18.04
CA SER A 21 -6.15 12.85 -18.61
C SER A 21 -6.15 13.98 -17.59
N GLN A 22 -7.22 14.08 -16.79
CA GLN A 22 -7.29 15.08 -15.73
C GLN A 22 -6.20 14.87 -14.69
N LEU A 23 -5.97 13.60 -14.32
CA LEU A 23 -4.93 13.28 -13.33
C LEU A 23 -3.54 13.65 -13.88
N ARG A 24 -3.27 13.32 -15.14
CA ARG A 24 -1.99 13.68 -15.74
C ARG A 24 -1.79 15.19 -15.74
N SER A 25 -2.85 15.92 -16.08
CA SER A 25 -2.77 17.37 -16.14
C SER A 25 -2.51 17.98 -14.77
N PHE A 26 -3.18 17.47 -13.75
CA PHE A 26 -3.08 18.04 -12.40
C PHE A 26 -1.78 17.63 -11.70
N TYR A 27 -1.36 16.38 -11.84
CA TYR A 27 -0.21 15.86 -11.11
C TYR A 27 1.05 15.70 -11.96
N GLY A 28 0.95 15.84 -13.27
CA GLY A 28 2.08 15.67 -14.18
C GLY A 28 2.15 14.30 -14.80
N SER A 29 1.72 13.27 -14.09
CA SER A 29 1.68 11.89 -14.61
C SER A 29 0.77 11.07 -13.73
N LEU A 30 0.36 9.89 -14.21
CA LEU A 30 -0.43 8.99 -13.39
C LEU A 30 0.39 8.46 -12.22
N GLU A 31 1.68 8.24 -12.44
CA GLU A 31 2.56 7.80 -11.37
C GLU A 31 2.61 8.83 -10.25
N ASN A 32 2.77 10.11 -10.62
CA ASN A 32 2.75 11.17 -9.62
C ASN A 32 1.42 11.23 -8.89
N ALA A 33 0.32 11.02 -9.61
CA ALA A 33 -1.01 11.04 -8.99
C ALA A 33 -1.12 9.96 -7.91
N ILE A 34 -0.65 8.77 -8.20
CA ILE A 34 -0.67 7.67 -7.25
C ILE A 34 0.25 7.98 -6.07
N ASN A 35 1.47 8.41 -6.35
CA ASN A 35 2.45 8.64 -5.29
C ASN A 35 2.12 9.84 -4.43
N TYR A 36 1.26 10.73 -4.91
CA TYR A 36 0.82 11.85 -4.10
C TYR A 36 0.15 11.37 -2.80
N ARG A 37 -0.41 10.16 -2.81
CA ARG A 37 -1.05 9.61 -1.62
C ARG A 37 -0.07 9.44 -0.47
N VAL A 38 1.22 9.27 -0.76
CA VAL A 38 2.23 9.20 0.29
C VAL A 38 2.26 10.51 1.06
N CYS A 39 2.22 11.63 0.34
CA CYS A 39 2.27 12.95 0.95
C CYS A 39 0.96 13.31 1.66
N SER A 40 -0.15 12.75 1.21
CA SER A 40 -1.46 13.08 1.75
C SER A 40 -2.03 11.94 2.58
N LEU A 41 -1.17 11.08 3.11
CA LEU A 41 -1.61 9.94 3.89
C LEU A 41 -2.42 10.39 5.10
N ASP A 42 -3.63 9.86 5.21
CA ASP A 42 -4.55 10.23 6.27
C ASP A 42 -4.80 9.00 7.14
N TYR A 43 -4.19 8.98 8.30
CA TYR A 43 -4.29 7.83 9.18
C TYR A 43 -5.70 7.61 9.71
N SER A 44 -6.57 8.60 9.62
CA SER A 44 -7.94 8.42 10.09
C SER A 44 -8.74 7.45 9.23
N VAL A 45 -8.31 7.21 7.99
CA VAL A 45 -9.00 6.28 7.09
C VAL A 45 -8.27 4.93 6.96
N ILE A 46 -7.20 4.73 7.74
CA ILE A 46 -6.48 3.46 7.75
C ILE A 46 -7.11 2.56 8.81
N ASP A 47 -7.34 1.30 8.46
CA ASP A 47 -7.87 0.33 9.41
C ASP A 47 -7.00 0.28 10.65
N LYS A 48 -7.62 0.33 11.82
CA LYS A 48 -6.87 0.31 13.06
C LYS A 48 -5.99 -0.93 13.19
N GLY A 49 -6.46 -2.05 12.68
CA GLY A 49 -5.72 -3.29 12.81
C GLY A 49 -4.38 -3.29 12.12
N ILE A 50 -4.18 -2.42 11.11
CA ILE A 50 -2.93 -2.40 10.36
C ILE A 50 -2.20 -1.07 10.51
N MET A 51 -2.74 -0.18 11.32
CA MET A 51 -2.19 1.18 11.41
C MET A 51 -0.74 1.20 11.87
N ASP A 52 -0.40 0.39 12.88
CA ASP A 52 0.97 0.36 13.38
C ASP A 52 1.94 -0.14 12.33
N CYS A 53 1.52 -1.15 11.54
CA CYS A 53 2.34 -1.64 10.44
C CYS A 53 2.61 -0.56 9.42
N VAL A 54 1.54 0.13 9.01
CA VAL A 54 1.65 1.20 8.01
C VAL A 54 2.59 2.29 8.51
N ASN A 55 2.41 2.69 9.76
CA ASN A 55 3.26 3.72 10.33
C ASN A 55 4.73 3.29 10.35
N THR A 56 4.98 2.06 10.81
CA THR A 56 6.36 1.55 10.86
C THR A 56 6.96 1.45 9.46
N PHE A 57 6.20 0.94 8.50
CA PHE A 57 6.71 0.82 7.13
C PHE A 57 7.09 2.18 6.57
N ASN A 58 6.23 3.17 6.77
CA ASN A 58 6.54 4.52 6.25
C ASN A 58 7.77 5.10 6.93
N GLN A 59 7.95 4.83 8.22
CA GLN A 59 9.14 5.30 8.93
C GLN A 59 10.42 4.64 8.41
N HIS A 60 10.30 3.44 7.85
CA HIS A 60 11.44 2.72 7.28
C HIS A 60 11.63 2.99 5.79
N GLY A 61 10.95 3.97 5.27
CA GLY A 61 11.08 4.32 3.85
C GLY A 61 10.26 3.44 2.92
N LEU A 62 9.43 2.56 3.47
CA LEU A 62 8.51 1.76 2.68
C LEU A 62 7.19 2.52 2.61
N HIS A 63 7.17 3.54 1.78
CA HIS A 63 6.03 4.45 1.70
C HIS A 63 4.82 3.75 1.11
N THR A 64 3.68 3.86 1.77
CA THR A 64 2.46 3.17 1.38
C THR A 64 1.50 4.13 0.70
N ILE A 65 0.67 3.59 -0.20
CA ILE A 65 -0.37 4.39 -0.83
C ILE A 65 -1.76 3.97 -0.37
N TYR A 66 -1.97 2.70 -0.03
CA TYR A 66 -3.19 2.27 0.65
C TYR A 66 -2.99 0.87 1.22
N SER A 67 -3.91 0.47 2.10
CA SER A 67 -3.79 -0.79 2.82
C SER A 67 -5.15 -1.25 3.29
N CYS A 68 -5.22 -2.50 3.73
CA CYS A 68 -6.46 -3.08 4.26
C CYS A 68 -6.07 -4.20 5.23
N SER A 69 -6.71 -4.22 6.39
CA SER A 69 -6.44 -5.26 7.38
C SER A 69 -7.26 -6.53 7.14
N GLY A 70 -8.13 -6.52 6.12
CA GLY A 70 -9.08 -7.59 5.88
C GLY A 70 -10.39 -7.29 6.59
N HIS A 71 -11.41 -8.07 6.25
CA HIS A 71 -12.74 -7.85 6.83
C HIS A 71 -12.99 -8.74 8.04
N SER A 72 -12.10 -9.66 8.33
CA SER A 72 -12.20 -10.55 9.48
C SER A 72 -10.82 -11.08 9.80
N GLU A 73 -10.72 -11.82 10.91
CA GLU A 73 -9.45 -12.42 11.31
C GLU A 73 -8.98 -13.48 10.33
N THR A 74 -9.88 -14.02 9.52
CA THR A 74 -9.51 -15.07 8.56
C THR A 74 -9.16 -14.51 7.19
N ASP A 75 -9.30 -13.20 6.98
CA ASP A 75 -8.93 -12.59 5.71
C ASP A 75 -7.47 -12.16 5.73
N SER A 76 -6.83 -12.20 4.56
CA SER A 76 -5.50 -11.64 4.43
C SER A 76 -5.55 -10.13 4.56
N ALA A 77 -4.48 -9.55 5.09
CA ALA A 77 -4.28 -8.11 5.03
C ALA A 77 -3.40 -7.79 3.83
N TYR A 78 -3.35 -6.54 3.42
CA TYR A 78 -2.43 -6.16 2.36
C TYR A 78 -2.03 -4.70 2.48
N VAL A 79 -0.88 -4.39 1.88
CA VAL A 79 -0.34 -3.04 1.81
C VAL A 79 0.17 -2.83 0.40
N VAL A 80 -0.17 -1.71 -0.20
CA VAL A 80 0.32 -1.35 -1.53
C VAL A 80 1.27 -0.18 -1.37
N PHE A 81 2.45 -0.28 -1.99
CA PHE A 81 3.51 0.69 -1.82
C PHE A 81 3.59 1.65 -2.98
N ALA A 82 4.24 2.78 -2.77
CA ALA A 82 4.49 3.75 -3.82
C ALA A 82 5.28 3.11 -4.96
N THR A 83 5.20 3.69 -6.14
CA THR A 83 5.78 3.07 -7.35
C THR A 83 7.29 2.92 -7.25
N TYR A 84 7.95 3.74 -6.45
CA TYR A 84 9.43 3.70 -6.33
C TYR A 84 9.93 2.73 -5.28
N VAL A 85 9.04 2.04 -4.56
CA VAL A 85 9.47 1.05 -3.56
C VAL A 85 9.76 -0.25 -4.28
N THR A 86 10.97 -0.77 -4.11
CA THR A 86 11.42 -1.97 -4.81
C THR A 86 11.24 -3.21 -3.95
N ARG A 87 11.20 -4.37 -4.61
CA ARG A 87 11.13 -5.64 -3.90
C ARG A 87 12.31 -5.80 -2.96
N GLU A 88 13.51 -5.44 -3.41
CA GLU A 88 14.70 -5.57 -2.59
C GLU A 88 14.61 -4.73 -1.32
N LYS A 89 14.06 -3.53 -1.45
CA LYS A 89 13.89 -2.67 -0.28
C LYS A 89 12.90 -3.28 0.70
N ILE A 90 11.79 -3.81 0.19
CA ILE A 90 10.78 -4.43 1.04
C ILE A 90 11.41 -5.60 1.81
N GLU A 91 12.10 -6.48 1.10
CA GLU A 91 12.68 -7.67 1.74
C GLU A 91 13.72 -7.30 2.78
N ARG A 92 14.54 -6.30 2.47
CA ARG A 92 15.59 -5.88 3.42
C ARG A 92 14.99 -5.28 4.68
N GLU A 93 14.00 -4.38 4.52
CA GLU A 93 13.43 -3.73 5.69
C GLU A 93 12.62 -4.71 6.53
N PHE A 94 11.93 -5.65 5.87
CA PHE A 94 11.18 -6.66 6.61
C PHE A 94 12.14 -7.55 7.40
N GLU A 95 13.29 -7.89 6.82
CA GLU A 95 14.27 -8.70 7.54
C GLU A 95 14.77 -7.96 8.78
N LEU A 96 14.99 -6.67 8.67
CA LEU A 96 15.41 -5.86 9.81
C LEU A 96 14.35 -5.83 10.90
N LEU A 97 13.09 -5.95 10.52
CA LEU A 97 11.99 -5.97 11.48
C LEU A 97 11.73 -7.37 12.04
N GLY A 98 12.46 -8.37 11.57
CA GLY A 98 12.27 -9.73 12.02
C GLY A 98 11.20 -10.49 11.26
N ILE A 99 10.73 -9.96 10.14
CA ILE A 99 9.68 -10.57 9.34
C ILE A 99 10.33 -11.46 8.28
N LYS A 100 10.00 -12.75 8.32
CA LYS A 100 10.62 -13.74 7.45
C LYS A 100 9.87 -13.88 6.14
N LYS A 101 10.58 -14.27 5.10
CA LYS A 101 10.02 -14.34 3.75
C LYS A 101 8.76 -15.21 3.63
N GLY A 102 8.65 -16.26 4.37
CA GLY A 102 7.48 -17.12 4.29
C GLY A 102 6.21 -16.54 4.89
N MET A 103 6.30 -15.37 5.52
CA MET A 103 5.19 -14.77 6.22
C MET A 103 4.40 -13.78 5.36
N TYR A 104 4.80 -13.58 4.12
CA TYR A 104 4.14 -12.62 3.26
C TYR A 104 4.39 -12.98 1.81
N LYS A 105 3.66 -12.32 0.92
CA LYS A 105 3.81 -12.52 -0.50
C LYS A 105 3.87 -11.16 -1.17
N ILE A 106 4.85 -10.96 -2.05
CA ILE A 106 4.98 -9.71 -2.80
C ILE A 106 4.48 -9.96 -4.21
N GLU A 107 3.56 -9.12 -4.67
CA GLU A 107 2.97 -9.25 -5.99
C GLU A 107 2.94 -7.89 -6.68
N ARG A 108 2.94 -7.93 -8.00
CA ARG A 108 2.76 -6.69 -8.76
C ARG A 108 1.28 -6.32 -8.73
N LYS A 109 1.02 -5.05 -8.55
CA LYS A 109 -0.34 -4.51 -8.57
C LYS A 109 -0.39 -3.46 -9.66
N SER A 110 -1.15 -3.74 -10.72
CA SER A 110 -1.33 -2.79 -11.81
C SER A 110 -2.48 -1.85 -11.48
N LEU A 111 -2.27 -0.59 -11.78
CA LEU A 111 -3.29 0.44 -11.58
C LEU A 111 -3.49 1.16 -12.90
N PHE A 112 -4.63 1.81 -13.06
CA PHE A 112 -4.98 2.55 -14.27
C PHE A 112 -4.81 1.67 -15.51
N GLN A 113 -5.39 0.46 -15.44
CA GLN A 113 -5.42 -0.45 -16.57
C GLN A 113 -4.01 -0.81 -17.06
N GLY A 114 -3.08 -0.95 -16.13
CA GLY A 114 -1.73 -1.39 -16.44
C GLY A 114 -0.74 -0.26 -16.71
N GLU A 115 -1.19 0.99 -16.68
CA GLU A 115 -0.29 2.10 -16.97
C GLU A 115 0.64 2.42 -15.81
N VAL A 116 0.28 2.01 -14.58
CA VAL A 116 1.12 2.21 -13.40
C VAL A 116 1.26 0.87 -12.71
N THR A 117 2.47 0.53 -12.31
CA THR A 117 2.73 -0.73 -11.61
C THR A 117 3.28 -0.43 -10.22
N THR A 118 2.71 -1.08 -9.23
CA THR A 118 3.16 -0.97 -7.85
C THR A 118 3.40 -2.37 -7.32
N LEU A 119 3.90 -2.47 -6.09
CA LEU A 119 4.04 -3.75 -5.40
C LEU A 119 3.05 -3.81 -4.26
N LYS A 120 2.43 -4.96 -4.11
CA LYS A 120 1.50 -5.23 -3.03
C LYS A 120 2.07 -6.35 -2.18
N VAL A 121 2.09 -6.15 -0.87
CA VAL A 121 2.44 -7.21 0.06
C VAL A 121 1.14 -7.73 0.65
N THR A 122 0.91 -9.04 0.50
CA THR A 122 -0.23 -9.72 1.09
C THR A 122 0.25 -10.43 2.33
N ILE A 123 -0.45 -10.23 3.43
CA ILE A 123 -0.13 -10.82 4.72
C ILE A 123 -1.21 -11.85 5.03
N PRO A 124 -0.88 -13.16 4.97
CA PRO A 124 -1.88 -14.20 5.25
C PRO A 124 -2.43 -14.07 6.65
N PRO A 125 -3.63 -14.60 6.90
CA PRO A 125 -4.21 -14.49 8.24
C PRO A 125 -3.30 -15.05 9.33
N ASP A 126 -2.59 -16.11 9.05
CA ASP A 126 -1.71 -16.74 10.02
C ASP A 126 -0.55 -15.85 10.44
N SER A 127 -0.16 -14.91 9.60
CA SER A 127 0.99 -14.04 9.86
C SER A 127 0.60 -12.68 10.40
N LYS A 128 -0.69 -12.36 10.46
CA LYS A 128 -1.11 -11.00 10.85
C LYS A 128 -0.60 -10.60 12.23
N ASP A 129 -0.78 -11.46 13.20
CA ASP A 129 -0.36 -11.12 14.56
C ASP A 129 1.15 -10.91 14.62
N TYR A 130 1.89 -11.74 13.91
CA TYR A 130 3.35 -11.60 13.89
C TYR A 130 3.76 -10.25 13.30
N PHE A 131 3.14 -9.87 12.19
CA PHE A 131 3.41 -8.57 11.58
C PHE A 131 3.09 -7.43 12.54
N TYR A 132 1.96 -7.54 13.23
CA TYR A 132 1.54 -6.47 14.13
C TYR A 132 2.52 -6.35 15.29
N ILE A 133 2.99 -7.46 15.84
CA ILE A 133 3.96 -7.44 16.92
C ILE A 133 5.29 -6.86 16.44
N CYS A 134 5.78 -7.30 15.29
CA CYS A 134 7.07 -6.84 14.78
C CYS A 134 7.05 -5.36 14.44
N SER A 135 5.86 -4.84 14.08
CA SER A 135 5.73 -3.45 13.71
C SER A 135 5.40 -2.55 14.89
N PHE A 136 5.19 -3.13 16.07
CA PHE A 136 4.80 -2.36 17.23
C PHE A 136 5.95 -1.46 17.62
N PRO A 137 5.65 -0.23 17.85
CA PRO A 137 6.71 0.72 18.07
C PRO A 137 7.44 0.49 19.33
N LYS A 138 7.41 -0.29 20.01
CA LYS A 138 7.95 -0.46 21.16
C LYS A 138 9.23 -0.45 21.24
N HIS A 139 9.50 -0.66 20.50
CA HIS A 139 10.61 -0.69 20.54
C HIS A 139 10.92 0.21 21.12
N ARG A 140 10.11 0.19 21.12
CA ARG A 140 9.94 0.84 21.63
C ARG A 140 10.36 0.71 22.81
N LYS A 141 10.84 0.44 23.14
CA LYS A 141 11.32 0.50 24.11
C LYS A 141 11.73 0.59 24.25
#